data_f180a46e443a621e51517f44b298764c
#
_entry.id   f180a46e443a621e51517f44b298764c
#
_cell.length_a   1.000
_cell.length_b   1.000
_cell.length_c   1.000
_cell.angle_alpha   90.00
_cell.angle_beta   90.00
_cell.angle_gamma   90.00
#
_symmetry.space_group_name_H-M   'P 1'
#
loop_
_entity.id
_entity.type
_entity.pdbx_description
1 polymer ?
#
loop_
_entity_poly.entity_id
_entity_poly.type
_entity_poly.pdbx_seq_one_letter_code
_entity_poly.pdbx_strand_id
1 'polypeptide(L)'
;MRTITLIIIHCSAVRPSQTSSAQQIDSWHRKRGWSGIGYHYVVRRDGTVERGRPEAKVGAHCLNHNKHSIGVCYEGGLDAQGRPADTRT
;
A
#
# COMPACT_ATOMS: atom_id res chain seq x y z
N MET A 1 -22.38 1.51 -2.71
CA MET A 1 -21.31 2.01 -1.80
C MET A 1 -20.92 0.91 -0.84
N ARG A 2 -19.61 0.72 -0.63
CA ARG A 2 -19.13 -0.28 0.32
C ARG A 2 -19.31 0.23 1.76
N THR A 3 -19.55 -0.68 2.69
CA THR A 3 -19.49 -0.36 4.11
C THR A 3 -18.07 -0.60 4.59
N ILE A 4 -17.40 0.45 5.05
CA ILE A 4 -16.03 0.39 5.53
C ILE A 4 -16.03 0.32 7.06
N THR A 5 -15.44 -0.72 7.61
CA THR A 5 -15.34 -0.91 9.07
C THR A 5 -13.89 -0.99 9.55
N LEU A 6 -12.92 -1.12 8.63
CA LEU A 6 -11.51 -1.27 8.97
C LEU A 6 -10.64 -0.40 8.07
N ILE A 7 -9.56 0.10 8.64
CA ILE A 7 -8.42 0.63 7.89
C ILE A 7 -7.25 -0.28 8.23
N ILE A 8 -6.65 -0.89 7.20
CA ILE A 8 -5.54 -1.83 7.38
C ILE A 8 -4.28 -1.18 6.84
N ILE A 9 -3.25 -1.10 7.69
CA ILE A 9 -1.99 -0.45 7.36
C ILE A 9 -0.97 -1.52 6.99
N HIS A 10 -0.37 -1.34 5.81
CA HIS A 10 0.69 -2.20 5.28
C HIS A 10 1.96 -1.39 5.07
N CYS A 11 3.08 -2.07 4.89
CA CYS A 11 4.30 -1.43 4.40
C CYS A 11 4.62 -1.94 3.01
N SER A 12 5.37 -1.15 2.24
CA SER A 12 5.82 -1.56 0.90
C SER A 12 7.03 -2.49 0.96
N ALA A 13 7.63 -2.66 2.13
CA ALA A 13 8.81 -3.50 2.37
C ALA A 13 10.00 -3.08 1.50
N VAL A 14 10.32 -1.80 1.53
CA VAL A 14 11.48 -1.24 0.83
C VAL A 14 12.49 -0.67 1.82
N ARG A 15 13.76 -0.67 1.42
CA ARG A 15 14.87 -0.11 2.20
C ARG A 15 14.85 1.42 2.12
N PRO A 16 15.55 2.13 3.04
CA PRO A 16 15.61 3.60 2.98
C PRO A 16 16.13 4.16 1.66
N SER A 17 16.97 3.42 0.93
CA SER A 17 17.48 3.83 -0.37
C SER A 17 16.53 3.57 -1.53
N GLN A 18 15.41 2.89 -1.28
CA GLN A 18 14.44 2.52 -2.30
C GLN A 18 13.16 3.34 -2.14
N THR A 19 12.44 3.51 -3.25
CA THR A 19 11.18 4.23 -3.27
C THR A 19 10.02 3.30 -3.63
N SER A 20 8.82 3.69 -3.23
CA SER A 20 7.59 2.97 -3.59
C SER A 20 6.43 3.95 -3.68
N SER A 21 6.32 4.62 -4.84
CA SER A 21 5.17 5.47 -5.14
C SER A 21 3.95 4.60 -5.48
N ALA A 22 2.76 5.22 -5.48
CA ALA A 22 1.54 4.53 -5.94
C ALA A 22 1.72 4.02 -7.38
N GLN A 23 2.37 4.81 -8.24
CA GLN A 23 2.64 4.42 -9.62
C GLN A 23 3.58 3.20 -9.70
N GLN A 24 4.61 3.16 -8.88
CA GLN A 24 5.53 2.02 -8.84
C GLN A 24 4.82 0.76 -8.35
N ILE A 25 4.04 0.88 -7.28
CA ILE A 25 3.27 -0.26 -6.74
C ILE A 25 2.24 -0.73 -7.75
N ASP A 26 1.57 0.19 -8.44
CA ASP A 26 0.62 -0.15 -9.50
C ASP A 26 1.30 -1.00 -10.58
N SER A 27 2.49 -0.59 -11.02
CA SER A 27 3.28 -1.34 -11.99
C SER A 27 3.64 -2.74 -11.48
N TRP A 28 4.06 -2.84 -10.22
CA TRP A 28 4.41 -4.15 -9.63
C TRP A 28 3.21 -5.08 -9.55
N HIS A 29 2.04 -4.55 -9.16
CA HIS A 29 0.82 -5.35 -9.05
C HIS A 29 0.32 -5.78 -10.44
N ARG A 30 0.42 -4.92 -11.45
CA ARG A 30 0.07 -5.29 -12.83
C ARG A 30 0.95 -6.41 -13.37
N LYS A 31 2.22 -6.42 -13.01
CA LYS A 31 3.14 -7.51 -13.39
C LYS A 31 2.76 -8.84 -12.75
N ARG A 32 2.03 -8.83 -11.65
CA ARG A 32 1.49 -10.04 -11.02
C ARG A 32 0.18 -10.50 -11.66
N GLY A 33 -0.31 -9.79 -12.67
CA GLY A 33 -1.57 -10.10 -13.34
C GLY A 33 -2.79 -9.41 -12.74
N TRP A 34 -2.60 -8.45 -11.82
CA TRP A 34 -3.69 -7.69 -11.24
C TRP A 34 -4.07 -6.51 -12.15
N SER A 35 -5.29 -5.97 -11.98
CA SER A 35 -5.78 -4.84 -12.77
C SER A 35 -5.11 -3.51 -12.41
N GLY A 36 -4.34 -3.47 -11.34
CA GLY A 36 -3.63 -2.29 -10.86
C GLY A 36 -3.31 -2.39 -9.39
N ILE A 37 -2.95 -1.26 -8.78
CA ILE A 37 -2.60 -1.20 -7.37
C ILE A 37 -3.73 -1.71 -6.47
N GLY A 38 -3.40 -2.56 -5.50
CA GLY A 38 -4.37 -3.14 -4.57
C GLY A 38 -4.68 -2.26 -3.35
N TYR A 39 -3.84 -1.28 -3.05
CA TYR A 39 -4.06 -0.35 -1.93
C TYR A 39 -4.89 0.84 -2.38
N HIS A 40 -5.62 1.45 -1.45
CA HIS A 40 -6.40 2.65 -1.72
C HIS A 40 -5.54 3.92 -1.58
N TYR A 41 -4.56 3.89 -0.69
CA TYR A 41 -3.66 5.03 -0.45
C TYR A 41 -2.23 4.55 -0.24
N VAL A 42 -1.28 5.39 -0.61
CA VAL A 42 0.14 5.19 -0.34
C VAL A 42 0.65 6.42 0.39
N VAL A 43 1.24 6.23 1.57
CA VAL A 43 1.87 7.32 2.33
C VAL A 43 3.37 7.26 2.06
N ARG A 44 3.85 8.31 1.38
CA ARG A 44 5.27 8.40 1.03
C ARG A 44 6.10 8.76 2.27
N ARG A 45 7.39 8.52 2.16
CA ARG A 45 8.34 8.75 3.26
C ARG A 45 8.36 10.21 3.74
N ASP A 46 8.06 11.15 2.84
CA ASP A 46 7.97 12.59 3.16
C ASP A 46 6.61 13.01 3.73
N GLY A 47 5.70 12.06 3.94
CA GLY A 47 4.36 12.32 4.44
C GLY A 47 3.31 12.58 3.36
N THR A 48 3.70 12.64 2.09
CA THR A 48 2.75 12.83 0.99
C THR A 48 1.84 11.61 0.88
N VAL A 49 0.52 11.85 0.75
CA VAL A 49 -0.46 10.79 0.55
C VAL A 49 -0.83 10.74 -0.93
N GLU A 50 -0.61 9.59 -1.55
CA GLU A 50 -0.97 9.35 -2.95
C GLU A 50 -2.19 8.45 -3.02
N ARG A 51 -3.06 8.68 -3.99
CA ARG A 51 -4.23 7.85 -4.22
C ARG A 51 -3.86 6.63 -5.07
N GLY A 52 -4.36 5.48 -4.65
CA GLY A 52 -4.26 4.26 -5.43
C GLY A 52 -5.61 3.88 -6.01
N ARG A 53 -6.12 2.70 -5.63
CA ARG A 53 -7.42 2.23 -6.07
C ARG A 53 -8.54 3.12 -5.47
N PRO A 54 -9.59 3.48 -6.23
CA PRO A 54 -10.70 4.26 -5.67
C PRO A 54 -11.34 3.56 -4.47
N GLU A 55 -11.72 4.32 -3.44
CA GLU A 55 -12.30 3.76 -2.21
C GLU A 55 -13.58 2.97 -2.46
N ALA A 56 -14.35 3.33 -3.49
CA ALA A 56 -15.57 2.61 -3.84
C ALA A 56 -15.29 1.20 -4.34
N LYS A 57 -14.06 0.90 -4.75
CA LYS A 57 -13.68 -0.41 -5.23
C LYS A 57 -13.04 -1.23 -4.13
N VAL A 58 -13.37 -2.52 -4.10
CA VAL A 58 -12.74 -3.48 -3.18
C VAL A 58 -11.26 -3.58 -3.52
N GLY A 59 -10.40 -3.47 -2.51
CA GLY A 59 -8.97 -3.57 -2.69
C GLY A 59 -8.47 -5.00 -2.89
N ALA A 60 -7.17 -5.13 -3.08
CA ALA A 60 -6.48 -6.43 -3.14
C ALA A 60 -5.23 -6.32 -2.28
N HIS A 61 -5.42 -6.26 -0.96
CA HIS A 61 -4.32 -6.01 -0.02
C HIS A 61 -4.37 -6.89 1.24
N CYS A 62 -5.53 -7.46 1.57
CA CYS A 62 -5.67 -8.31 2.75
C CYS A 62 -6.79 -9.32 2.51
N LEU A 63 -6.41 -10.57 2.23
CA LEU A 63 -7.37 -11.62 1.95
C LEU A 63 -8.39 -11.76 3.09
N ASN A 64 -9.66 -11.92 2.74
CA ASN A 64 -10.82 -12.04 3.64
C ASN A 64 -11.26 -10.71 4.27
N HIS A 65 -10.49 -9.61 4.10
CA HIS A 65 -10.82 -8.31 4.69
C HIS A 65 -10.97 -7.21 3.65
N ASN A 66 -10.75 -7.51 2.36
CA ASN A 66 -10.79 -6.51 1.30
C ASN A 66 -12.16 -5.82 1.16
N LYS A 67 -13.25 -6.57 1.34
CA LYS A 67 -14.61 -6.06 1.07
C LYS A 67 -15.03 -4.93 1.99
N HIS A 68 -14.51 -4.87 3.22
CA HIS A 68 -14.95 -3.92 4.23
C HIS A 68 -13.82 -3.05 4.77
N SER A 69 -12.70 -2.97 4.06
CA SER A 69 -11.53 -2.23 4.51
C SER A 69 -11.00 -1.27 3.47
N ILE A 70 -10.24 -0.28 3.97
CA ILE A 70 -9.37 0.57 3.15
C ILE A 70 -7.94 0.13 3.45
N GLY A 71 -7.17 -0.12 2.40
CA GLY A 71 -5.76 -0.48 2.52
C GLY A 71 -4.88 0.75 2.35
N VAL A 72 -4.05 1.02 3.35
CA VAL A 72 -3.07 2.10 3.34
C VAL A 72 -1.69 1.47 3.40
N CYS A 73 -0.84 1.78 2.42
CA CYS A 73 0.53 1.28 2.38
C CYS A 73 1.48 2.44 2.65
N TYR A 74 2.33 2.33 3.66
CA TYR A 74 3.39 3.33 3.86
C TYR A 74 4.68 2.87 3.18
N GLU A 75 5.41 3.84 2.63
CA GLU A 75 6.70 3.62 1.99
C GLU A 75 7.77 3.34 3.04
N GLY A 76 8.31 2.13 3.04
CA GLY A 76 9.31 1.72 4.01
C GLY A 76 9.09 0.29 4.50
N GLY A 77 9.44 0.04 5.76
CA GLY A 77 9.25 -1.24 6.42
C GLY A 77 10.51 -2.07 6.55
N LEU A 78 11.62 -1.67 5.91
CA LEU A 78 12.91 -2.32 6.04
C LEU A 78 14.00 -1.33 6.47
N ASP A 79 15.00 -1.82 7.22
CA ASP A 79 16.20 -1.04 7.52
C ASP A 79 17.20 -1.10 6.35
N ALA A 80 18.34 -0.46 6.50
CA ALA A 80 19.35 -0.39 5.44
C ALA A 80 19.89 -1.79 5.05
N GLN A 81 19.81 -2.76 5.96
CA GLN A 81 20.24 -4.13 5.71
C GLN A 81 19.12 -5.01 5.16
N GLY A 82 17.92 -4.46 4.95
CA GLY A 82 16.80 -5.20 4.41
C GLY A 82 16.02 -6.01 5.44
N ARG A 83 16.21 -5.73 6.75
CA ARG A 83 15.48 -6.39 7.83
C ARG A 83 14.22 -5.59 8.19
N PRO A 84 13.14 -6.26 8.63
CA PRO A 84 11.94 -5.55 9.04
C PRO A 84 12.21 -4.52 10.13
N ALA A 85 11.66 -3.32 9.97
CA ALA A 85 11.84 -2.22 10.90
C ALA A 85 10.63 -1.29 10.84
N ASP A 86 10.34 -0.61 11.96
CA ASP A 86 9.29 0.41 11.97
C ASP A 86 9.88 1.71 11.44
N THR A 87 9.56 2.04 10.19
CA THR A 87 10.05 3.24 9.51
C THR A 87 8.90 4.18 9.14
N ARG A 88 7.78 4.09 9.84
CA ARG A 88 6.62 4.96 9.58
C ARG A 88 6.97 6.42 9.84
N THR A 89 6.44 7.27 9.00
CA THR A 89 6.58 8.73 9.15
C THR A 89 5.51 9.31 10.06
#